data_eb2e032b804817127ecd4bf502eb64a1
#
_entry.id   eb2e032b804817127ecd4bf502eb64a1
#
_cell.length_a   1.000
_cell.length_b   1.000
_cell.length_c   1.000
_cell.angle_alpha   90.00
_cell.angle_beta   90.00
_cell.angle_gamma   90.00
#
_symmetry.space_group_name_H-M   'P 1'
#
loop_
_entity.id
_entity.type
_entity.pdbx_description
1 polymer ?
#
loop_
_entity_poly.entity_id
_entity_poly.type
_entity_poly.pdbx_seq_one_letter_code
_entity_poly.pdbx_strand_id
1 'polypeptide(L)'
;MKQPTSARAPILVLLVGLVIGLLLAQQFKAPISVLLNVALIGGMIAVYFARHSNLQHGWALCFVLSAVSCFWAYGIIRLPTIPSPHNQGLPAREAQLSIEIERVMYQGQAYNNPSGLARVLTAPPLSRINPGDQIYFRLKIPQDLASEYRDNSHIQSGLQLSTTGVLTPILADDPTAKNAEFETYLTTLGVHYRFDRTETLEIIRKPPAFAQFCANMNQRFQQTLHLGAPEQSDLVNVYIAMLLGRRLELTDDQTQRFQMTGTMHFFAISGLHIGVIAAVIAQFLLLIRIPHNVRPWIGLPLLYLYVEITGNSPSALRAFLMTAFFWLSFALQRQRSPFAALIGSALLVLAIDPIQLWSIGFQLSYTVVASILLFGLPLYNCLTSRLQPYGWRPEEDWNPGERITVWLVDKLLLLFAISFSAWLASTPLSAALFECIIPGAILLNMLLVNLVALVITGGVISLVSASLFVPELSEFLNHSAWAVIHLMDLAVIHCAQLPGTSLPSMGFSPILSYAILGNYYVLLLWLHRHPQRLDSNGLWLPPLLIIGTIAAVYLILK
;
A
#
# COMPACT_ATOMS: atom_id res chain seq x y z
N MET A 1 16.54 37.67 -4.10
CA MET A 1 16.00 36.62 -4.97
C MET A 1 14.49 36.54 -4.74
N LYS A 2 13.66 36.80 -5.74
CA LYS A 2 12.21 36.67 -5.64
C LYS A 2 11.90 35.19 -5.43
N GLN A 3 11.26 34.85 -4.30
CA GLN A 3 10.74 33.50 -4.08
C GLN A 3 9.85 33.12 -5.28
N PRO A 4 9.98 31.89 -5.83
CA PRO A 4 9.08 31.46 -6.88
C PRO A 4 7.67 31.48 -6.31
N THR A 5 6.79 32.23 -7.00
CA THR A 5 5.35 32.21 -6.75
C THR A 5 4.89 30.78 -6.54
N SER A 6 4.24 30.53 -5.40
CA SER A 6 3.72 29.23 -4.99
C SER A 6 3.19 28.46 -6.20
N ALA A 7 3.84 27.35 -6.53
CA ALA A 7 3.40 26.50 -7.63
C ALA A 7 1.96 26.10 -7.33
N ARG A 8 1.02 26.66 -8.06
CA ARG A 8 -0.38 26.27 -8.00
C ARG A 8 -0.41 24.79 -8.38
N ALA A 9 -0.76 23.91 -7.45
CA ALA A 9 -0.83 22.50 -7.71
C ALA A 9 -2.24 22.12 -8.20
N PRO A 10 -2.60 22.34 -9.49
CA PRO A 10 -3.92 22.03 -10.02
C PRO A 10 -4.21 20.53 -9.89
N ILE A 11 -3.18 19.70 -9.81
CA ILE A 11 -3.27 18.26 -9.64
C ILE A 11 -3.88 17.87 -8.27
N LEU A 12 -3.65 18.65 -7.19
CA LEU A 12 -4.29 18.45 -5.90
C LEU A 12 -5.79 18.73 -5.97
N VAL A 13 -6.18 19.76 -6.71
CA VAL A 13 -7.59 20.11 -6.92
C VAL A 13 -8.31 19.00 -7.68
N LEU A 14 -7.66 18.39 -8.67
CA LEU A 14 -8.21 17.24 -9.39
C LEU A 14 -8.38 16.01 -8.47
N LEU A 15 -7.41 15.74 -7.59
CA LEU A 15 -7.53 14.64 -6.63
C LEU A 15 -8.70 14.87 -5.65
N VAL A 16 -8.82 16.07 -5.12
CA VAL A 16 -9.94 16.43 -4.23
C VAL A 16 -11.27 16.31 -4.97
N GLY A 17 -11.34 16.80 -6.22
CA GLY A 17 -12.52 16.65 -7.07
C GLY A 17 -12.89 15.19 -7.33
N LEU A 18 -11.89 14.34 -7.60
CA LEU A 18 -12.08 12.90 -7.80
C LEU A 18 -12.61 12.22 -6.53
N VAL A 19 -12.00 12.48 -5.37
CA VAL A 19 -12.43 11.90 -4.10
C VAL A 19 -13.87 12.31 -3.78
N ILE A 20 -14.19 13.60 -3.85
CA ILE A 20 -15.55 14.09 -3.59
C ILE A 20 -16.55 13.50 -4.61
N GLY A 21 -16.20 13.48 -5.90
CA GLY A 21 -17.05 12.90 -6.95
C GLY A 21 -17.36 11.43 -6.72
N LEU A 22 -16.37 10.62 -6.31
CA LEU A 22 -16.56 9.21 -5.98
C LEU A 22 -17.42 9.00 -4.73
N LEU A 23 -17.24 9.81 -3.68
CA LEU A 23 -18.08 9.78 -2.48
C LEU A 23 -19.53 10.12 -2.79
N LEU A 24 -19.77 11.12 -3.66
CA LEU A 24 -21.11 11.46 -4.12
C LEU A 24 -21.74 10.35 -4.97
N ALA A 25 -20.95 9.71 -5.83
CA ALA A 25 -21.42 8.61 -6.67
C ALA A 25 -21.89 7.38 -5.89
N GLN A 26 -21.28 7.13 -4.72
CA GLN A 26 -21.68 6.05 -3.83
C GLN A 26 -23.05 6.32 -3.19
N GLN A 27 -23.30 7.57 -2.80
CA GLN A 27 -24.49 7.94 -2.03
C GLN A 27 -25.67 8.40 -2.90
N PHE A 28 -25.37 9.10 -3.99
CA PHE A 28 -26.39 9.77 -4.81
C PHE A 28 -26.30 9.35 -6.25
N LYS A 29 -27.41 8.83 -6.81
CA LYS A 29 -27.53 8.55 -8.23
C LYS A 29 -28.14 9.77 -8.92
N ALA A 30 -27.37 10.42 -9.79
CA ALA A 30 -27.82 11.53 -10.61
C ALA A 30 -27.74 11.17 -12.12
N PRO A 31 -28.57 11.79 -12.98
CA PRO A 31 -28.47 11.56 -14.43
C PRO A 31 -27.09 11.98 -14.95
N ILE A 32 -26.40 11.06 -15.61
CA ILE A 32 -25.04 11.28 -16.13
C ILE A 32 -24.99 12.49 -17.08
N SER A 33 -26.02 12.66 -17.92
CA SER A 33 -26.14 13.78 -18.85
C SER A 33 -26.13 15.14 -18.13
N VAL A 34 -26.82 15.25 -16.99
CA VAL A 34 -26.84 16.48 -16.19
C VAL A 34 -25.45 16.76 -15.61
N LEU A 35 -24.80 15.75 -15.05
CA LEU A 35 -23.46 15.88 -14.47
C LEU A 35 -22.41 16.29 -15.51
N LEU A 36 -22.46 15.71 -16.71
CA LEU A 36 -21.53 16.06 -17.79
C LEU A 36 -21.79 17.48 -18.31
N ASN A 37 -23.05 17.92 -18.39
CA ASN A 37 -23.36 19.32 -18.76
C ASN A 37 -22.87 20.31 -17.70
N VAL A 38 -23.07 20.03 -16.42
CA VAL A 38 -22.54 20.85 -15.32
C VAL A 38 -21.00 20.89 -15.37
N ALA A 39 -20.35 19.76 -15.62
CA ALA A 39 -18.91 19.70 -15.77
C ALA A 39 -18.40 20.55 -16.95
N LEU A 40 -19.07 20.46 -18.10
CA LEU A 40 -18.71 21.20 -19.31
C LEU A 40 -18.89 22.73 -19.10
N ILE A 41 -20.05 23.14 -18.61
CA ILE A 41 -20.35 24.57 -18.34
C ILE A 41 -19.39 25.12 -17.28
N GLY A 42 -19.21 24.40 -16.17
CA GLY A 42 -18.27 24.80 -15.11
C GLY A 42 -16.85 24.92 -15.63
N GLY A 43 -16.40 24.00 -16.50
CA GLY A 43 -15.10 24.05 -17.15
C GLY A 43 -14.93 25.26 -18.07
N MET A 44 -15.94 25.57 -18.88
CA MET A 44 -15.94 26.76 -19.75
C MET A 44 -15.87 28.05 -18.93
N ILE A 45 -16.66 28.15 -17.86
CA ILE A 45 -16.64 29.31 -16.96
C ILE A 45 -15.28 29.43 -16.25
N ALA A 46 -14.69 28.30 -15.82
CA ALA A 46 -13.36 28.30 -15.22
C ALA A 46 -12.28 28.83 -16.19
N VAL A 47 -12.31 28.40 -17.45
CA VAL A 47 -11.40 28.91 -18.49
C VAL A 47 -11.62 30.40 -18.75
N TYR A 48 -12.88 30.86 -18.78
CA TYR A 48 -13.21 32.27 -18.93
C TYR A 48 -12.63 33.11 -17.78
N PHE A 49 -12.85 32.70 -16.52
CA PHE A 49 -12.30 33.35 -15.33
C PHE A 49 -10.77 33.30 -15.27
N ALA A 50 -10.16 32.20 -15.71
CA ALA A 50 -8.70 32.10 -15.76
C ALA A 50 -8.04 33.12 -16.71
N ARG A 51 -8.76 33.52 -17.78
CA ARG A 51 -8.28 34.52 -18.77
C ARG A 51 -8.49 35.97 -18.31
N HIS A 52 -9.40 36.23 -17.37
CA HIS A 52 -9.74 37.56 -16.89
C HIS A 52 -9.13 37.81 -15.51
N SER A 53 -8.14 38.71 -15.43
CA SER A 53 -7.32 38.97 -14.22
C SER A 53 -8.11 39.35 -12.97
N ASN A 54 -9.26 40.04 -13.15
CA ASN A 54 -10.10 40.52 -12.05
C ASN A 54 -10.95 39.44 -11.36
N LEU A 55 -11.02 38.23 -11.92
CA LEU A 55 -11.89 37.14 -11.47
C LEU A 55 -11.11 35.88 -11.04
N GLN A 56 -9.83 36.06 -10.68
CA GLN A 56 -8.92 34.94 -10.40
C GLN A 56 -9.36 33.98 -9.26
N HIS A 57 -10.20 34.43 -8.34
CA HIS A 57 -10.73 33.56 -7.27
C HIS A 57 -11.89 32.68 -7.75
N GLY A 58 -12.64 33.10 -8.77
CA GLY A 58 -13.78 32.35 -9.30
C GLY A 58 -13.39 31.11 -10.12
N TRP A 59 -12.24 31.15 -10.83
CA TRP A 59 -11.84 30.04 -11.68
C TRP A 59 -11.62 28.74 -10.90
N ALA A 60 -11.02 28.82 -9.70
CA ALA A 60 -10.70 27.66 -8.89
C ALA A 60 -11.98 26.95 -8.42
N LEU A 61 -13.00 27.71 -7.99
CA LEU A 61 -14.28 27.18 -7.59
C LEU A 61 -14.99 26.48 -8.76
N CYS A 62 -15.07 27.14 -9.92
CA CYS A 62 -15.70 26.58 -11.11
C CYS A 62 -14.96 25.34 -11.61
N PHE A 63 -13.63 25.32 -11.52
CA PHE A 63 -12.81 24.16 -11.88
C PHE A 63 -13.05 22.98 -10.93
N VAL A 64 -13.12 23.23 -9.59
CA VAL A 64 -13.46 22.19 -8.60
C VAL A 64 -14.84 21.61 -8.88
N LEU A 65 -15.86 22.44 -9.08
CA LEU A 65 -17.21 22.00 -9.36
C LEU A 65 -17.29 21.18 -10.66
N SER A 66 -16.60 21.62 -11.71
CA SER A 66 -16.47 20.88 -12.96
C SER A 66 -15.82 19.51 -12.74
N ALA A 67 -14.70 19.45 -12.02
CA ALA A 67 -13.99 18.21 -11.72
C ALA A 67 -14.85 17.26 -10.87
N VAL A 68 -15.49 17.75 -9.81
CA VAL A 68 -16.40 16.97 -8.97
C VAL A 68 -17.53 16.36 -9.79
N SER A 69 -18.20 17.16 -10.64
CA SER A 69 -19.31 16.67 -11.47
C SER A 69 -18.86 15.63 -12.50
N CYS A 70 -17.70 15.85 -13.13
CA CYS A 70 -17.12 14.89 -14.07
C CYS A 70 -16.77 13.56 -13.38
N PHE A 71 -16.12 13.62 -12.22
CA PHE A 71 -15.74 12.42 -11.47
C PHE A 71 -16.92 11.76 -10.76
N TRP A 72 -17.98 12.50 -10.47
CA TRP A 72 -19.22 11.91 -10.01
C TRP A 72 -19.87 11.06 -11.11
N ALA A 73 -19.97 11.59 -12.34
CA ALA A 73 -20.43 10.81 -13.50
C ALA A 73 -19.54 9.57 -13.75
N TYR A 74 -18.23 9.74 -13.66
CA TYR A 74 -17.26 8.65 -13.76
C TYR A 74 -17.51 7.57 -12.68
N GLY A 75 -17.72 7.97 -11.42
CA GLY A 75 -18.02 7.06 -10.32
C GLY A 75 -19.30 6.24 -10.53
N ILE A 76 -20.37 6.88 -11.02
CA ILE A 76 -21.64 6.18 -11.34
C ILE A 76 -21.44 5.08 -12.38
N ILE A 77 -20.53 5.28 -13.35
CA ILE A 77 -20.26 4.31 -14.42
C ILE A 77 -19.34 3.18 -13.92
N ARG A 78 -18.34 3.49 -13.08
CA ARG A 78 -17.22 2.60 -12.78
C ARG A 78 -17.31 1.89 -11.44
N LEU A 79 -18.05 2.44 -10.47
CA LEU A 79 -18.23 1.75 -9.20
C LEU A 79 -19.10 0.51 -9.39
N PRO A 80 -18.74 -0.62 -8.76
CA PRO A 80 -19.54 -1.83 -8.84
C PRO A 80 -20.94 -1.56 -8.30
N THR A 81 -21.93 -2.10 -8.98
CA THR A 81 -23.33 -2.03 -8.53
C THR A 81 -23.51 -3.00 -7.37
N ILE A 82 -23.93 -2.49 -6.23
CA ILE A 82 -24.32 -3.35 -5.10
C ILE A 82 -25.47 -4.24 -5.56
N PRO A 83 -25.40 -5.58 -5.41
CA PRO A 83 -26.49 -6.47 -5.76
C PRO A 83 -27.79 -6.03 -5.08
N SER A 84 -28.91 -6.21 -5.77
CA SER A 84 -30.21 -5.87 -5.19
C SER A 84 -30.41 -6.62 -3.86
N PRO A 85 -31.15 -6.04 -2.86
CA PRO A 85 -31.44 -6.72 -1.60
C PRO A 85 -32.07 -8.12 -1.80
N HIS A 86 -32.81 -8.29 -2.88
CA HIS A 86 -33.40 -9.58 -3.25
C HIS A 86 -32.33 -10.62 -3.63
N ASN A 87 -31.25 -10.22 -4.29
CA ASN A 87 -30.13 -11.12 -4.65
C ASN A 87 -29.21 -11.41 -3.46
N GLN A 88 -29.09 -10.48 -2.50
CA GLN A 88 -28.33 -10.69 -1.26
C GLN A 88 -29.05 -11.66 -0.31
N GLY A 89 -30.39 -11.67 -0.30
CA GLY A 89 -31.19 -12.59 0.53
C GLY A 89 -31.31 -14.00 -0.03
N LEU A 90 -30.68 -14.34 -1.16
CA LEU A 90 -30.74 -15.67 -1.73
C LEU A 90 -29.88 -16.66 -0.91
N PRO A 91 -30.38 -17.90 -0.68
CA PRO A 91 -29.61 -18.93 -0.02
C PRO A 91 -28.36 -19.32 -0.82
N ALA A 92 -27.46 -20.01 -0.13
CA ALA A 92 -26.35 -20.69 -0.81
C ALA A 92 -26.89 -21.62 -1.90
N ARG A 93 -26.30 -21.56 -3.09
CA ARG A 93 -26.79 -22.31 -4.26
C ARG A 93 -25.65 -22.88 -5.07
N GLU A 94 -25.86 -24.03 -5.62
CA GLU A 94 -24.92 -24.64 -6.54
C GLU A 94 -24.96 -23.94 -7.89
N ALA A 95 -23.78 -23.67 -8.45
CA ALA A 95 -23.64 -23.04 -9.76
C ALA A 95 -22.39 -23.56 -10.48
N GLN A 96 -22.49 -23.82 -11.76
CA GLN A 96 -21.34 -24.03 -12.63
C GLN A 96 -20.92 -22.69 -13.22
N LEU A 97 -19.71 -22.23 -12.87
CA LEU A 97 -19.19 -20.94 -13.30
C LEU A 97 -17.93 -21.13 -14.14
N SER A 98 -17.81 -20.35 -15.22
CA SER A 98 -16.51 -20.13 -15.84
C SER A 98 -15.92 -18.85 -15.27
N ILE A 99 -14.74 -18.97 -14.70
CA ILE A 99 -14.07 -17.87 -13.99
C ILE A 99 -12.67 -17.65 -14.53
N GLU A 100 -12.23 -16.41 -14.52
CA GLU A 100 -10.84 -16.02 -14.76
C GLU A 100 -10.21 -15.56 -13.46
N ILE A 101 -9.10 -16.18 -13.08
CA ILE A 101 -8.38 -15.81 -11.87
C ILE A 101 -7.70 -14.47 -12.06
N GLU A 102 -8.11 -13.46 -11.30
CA GLU A 102 -7.47 -12.15 -11.30
C GLU A 102 -6.30 -12.10 -10.33
N ARG A 103 -6.50 -12.68 -9.14
CA ARG A 103 -5.49 -12.65 -8.09
C ARG A 103 -5.63 -13.83 -7.14
N VAL A 104 -4.51 -14.48 -6.86
CA VAL A 104 -4.42 -15.50 -5.82
C VAL A 104 -4.03 -14.82 -4.50
N MET A 105 -4.84 -15.00 -3.46
CA MET A 105 -4.61 -14.42 -2.13
C MET A 105 -4.00 -15.43 -1.17
N TYR A 106 -4.35 -16.70 -1.30
CA TYR A 106 -3.93 -17.77 -0.41
C TYR A 106 -3.47 -19.00 -1.21
N GLN A 107 -2.24 -19.43 -0.95
CA GLN A 107 -1.62 -20.66 -1.47
C GLN A 107 -0.84 -21.33 -0.33
N GLY A 108 -1.53 -21.84 0.69
CA GLY A 108 -0.88 -22.48 1.82
C GLY A 108 -0.56 -23.96 1.56
N GLN A 109 0.60 -24.42 2.04
CA GLN A 109 0.97 -25.85 1.97
C GLN A 109 0.06 -26.75 2.81
N ALA A 110 -0.51 -26.23 3.91
CA ALA A 110 -1.37 -26.99 4.82
C ALA A 110 -2.80 -27.22 4.31
N TYR A 111 -3.27 -26.36 3.40
CA TYR A 111 -4.60 -26.49 2.79
C TYR A 111 -4.44 -26.49 1.27
N ASN A 112 -4.63 -27.62 0.62
CA ASN A 112 -4.64 -27.78 -0.85
C ASN A 112 -5.75 -26.96 -1.56
N ASN A 113 -6.15 -25.83 -0.99
CA ASN A 113 -7.28 -25.03 -1.43
C ASN A 113 -6.85 -23.59 -1.74
N PRO A 114 -6.31 -23.32 -2.93
CA PRO A 114 -5.99 -21.96 -3.33
C PRO A 114 -7.25 -21.09 -3.33
N SER A 115 -7.11 -19.86 -2.86
CA SER A 115 -8.21 -18.91 -2.82
C SER A 115 -7.77 -17.52 -3.26
N GLY A 116 -8.73 -16.73 -3.71
CA GLY A 116 -8.42 -15.41 -4.23
C GLY A 116 -9.61 -14.73 -4.89
N LEU A 117 -9.33 -13.78 -5.75
CA LEU A 117 -10.32 -13.06 -6.54
C LEU A 117 -10.35 -13.58 -7.96
N ALA A 118 -11.57 -13.80 -8.47
CA ALA A 118 -11.80 -14.18 -9.84
C ALA A 118 -12.94 -13.37 -10.44
N ARG A 119 -12.90 -13.20 -11.74
CA ARG A 119 -13.96 -12.58 -12.52
C ARG A 119 -14.82 -13.67 -13.17
N VAL A 120 -16.12 -13.53 -13.08
CA VAL A 120 -17.05 -14.43 -13.73
C VAL A 120 -17.09 -14.13 -15.23
N LEU A 121 -16.78 -15.12 -16.06
CA LEU A 121 -16.86 -15.02 -17.52
C LEU A 121 -18.24 -15.44 -18.02
N THR A 122 -18.71 -16.60 -17.54
CA THR A 122 -20.05 -17.11 -17.85
C THR A 122 -20.69 -17.69 -16.61
N ALA A 123 -21.99 -17.46 -16.49
CA ALA A 123 -22.80 -17.97 -15.38
C ALA A 123 -24.18 -18.40 -15.89
N PRO A 124 -24.79 -19.47 -15.35
CA PRO A 124 -26.16 -19.84 -15.66
C PRO A 124 -27.13 -18.74 -15.20
N PRO A 125 -28.24 -18.49 -15.94
CA PRO A 125 -29.22 -17.47 -15.56
C PRO A 125 -29.80 -17.65 -14.16
N LEU A 126 -29.90 -18.90 -13.69
CA LEU A 126 -30.40 -19.25 -12.36
C LEU A 126 -29.43 -18.84 -11.21
N SER A 127 -28.15 -18.65 -11.51
CA SER A 127 -27.17 -18.21 -10.51
C SER A 127 -27.36 -16.75 -10.10
N ARG A 128 -28.04 -15.93 -10.90
CA ARG A 128 -28.28 -14.49 -10.69
C ARG A 128 -27.01 -13.69 -10.40
N ILE A 129 -25.91 -14.12 -11.00
CA ILE A 129 -24.64 -13.39 -11.04
C ILE A 129 -24.39 -12.99 -12.50
N ASN A 130 -23.84 -11.79 -12.69
CA ASN A 130 -23.59 -11.27 -14.03
C ASN A 130 -22.17 -11.61 -14.49
N PRO A 131 -21.97 -11.87 -15.79
CA PRO A 131 -20.64 -11.87 -16.36
C PRO A 131 -19.94 -10.53 -16.08
N GLY A 132 -18.69 -10.60 -15.62
CA GLY A 132 -17.92 -9.44 -15.19
C GLY A 132 -17.91 -9.18 -13.68
N ASP A 133 -18.83 -9.77 -12.91
CA ASP A 133 -18.83 -9.65 -11.46
C ASP A 133 -17.57 -10.32 -10.87
N GLN A 134 -17.03 -9.71 -9.82
CA GLN A 134 -15.92 -10.30 -9.05
C GLN A 134 -16.48 -11.18 -7.93
N ILE A 135 -15.83 -12.33 -7.75
CA ILE A 135 -16.13 -13.29 -6.70
C ILE A 135 -14.86 -13.65 -5.91
N TYR A 136 -15.03 -13.99 -4.64
CA TYR A 136 -13.99 -14.64 -3.87
C TYR A 136 -14.13 -16.16 -4.06
N PHE A 137 -13.11 -16.78 -4.64
CA PHE A 137 -13.11 -18.22 -4.87
C PHE A 137 -12.24 -18.96 -3.84
N ARG A 138 -12.62 -20.18 -3.53
CA ARG A 138 -11.81 -21.19 -2.84
C ARG A 138 -11.94 -22.50 -3.60
N LEU A 139 -10.89 -22.87 -4.33
CA LEU A 139 -10.87 -24.11 -5.11
C LEU A 139 -10.43 -25.27 -4.22
N LYS A 140 -11.08 -26.42 -4.37
CA LYS A 140 -10.62 -27.68 -3.83
C LYS A 140 -9.98 -28.45 -4.99
N ILE A 141 -8.68 -28.71 -4.89
CA ILE A 141 -7.98 -29.49 -5.91
C ILE A 141 -8.30 -30.97 -5.69
N PRO A 142 -8.87 -31.67 -6.69
CA PRO A 142 -9.13 -33.11 -6.61
C PRO A 142 -7.84 -33.89 -6.36
N GLN A 143 -7.93 -34.97 -5.58
CA GLN A 143 -6.75 -35.77 -5.21
C GLN A 143 -6.03 -36.36 -6.43
N ASP A 144 -6.77 -36.71 -7.46
CA ASP A 144 -6.25 -37.30 -8.72
C ASP A 144 -5.37 -36.28 -9.51
N LEU A 145 -5.66 -35.00 -9.39
CA LEU A 145 -4.91 -33.89 -9.98
C LEU A 145 -3.87 -33.31 -9.01
N ALA A 146 -3.90 -33.71 -7.73
CA ALA A 146 -3.03 -33.16 -6.70
C ALA A 146 -1.53 -33.39 -6.99
N SER A 147 -1.14 -34.43 -7.73
CA SER A 147 0.24 -34.67 -8.14
C SER A 147 0.70 -33.67 -9.21
N GLU A 148 -0.17 -33.29 -10.13
CA GLU A 148 0.10 -32.32 -11.22
C GLU A 148 0.00 -30.88 -10.70
N TYR A 149 -0.88 -30.62 -9.70
CA TYR A 149 -1.14 -29.32 -9.11
C TYR A 149 -0.49 -29.11 -7.73
N ARG A 150 0.27 -30.12 -7.21
CA ARG A 150 0.99 -30.01 -5.92
C ARG A 150 1.93 -28.81 -5.84
N ASP A 151 2.46 -28.38 -6.95
CA ASP A 151 3.39 -27.24 -7.05
C ASP A 151 2.70 -25.87 -7.10
N ASN A 152 1.36 -25.77 -6.92
CA ASN A 152 0.60 -24.51 -6.93
C ASN A 152 0.97 -23.53 -8.08
N SER A 153 1.92 -23.92 -8.94
CA SER A 153 2.43 -23.09 -10.04
C SER A 153 1.42 -22.94 -11.18
N HIS A 154 0.38 -23.77 -11.19
CA HIS A 154 -0.63 -23.79 -12.25
C HIS A 154 -1.80 -22.84 -12.01
N ILE A 155 -2.09 -22.48 -10.75
CA ILE A 155 -3.18 -21.56 -10.39
C ILE A 155 -2.63 -20.15 -10.28
N GLN A 156 -2.72 -19.40 -11.37
CA GLN A 156 -2.12 -18.10 -11.55
C GLN A 156 -3.12 -17.10 -12.11
N SER A 157 -2.80 -15.82 -12.02
CA SER A 157 -3.57 -14.76 -12.68
C SER A 157 -3.67 -15.02 -14.19
N GLY A 158 -4.88 -14.84 -14.75
CA GLY A 158 -5.20 -15.10 -16.14
C GLY A 158 -5.53 -16.56 -16.49
N LEU A 159 -5.53 -17.48 -15.50
CA LEU A 159 -6.06 -18.82 -15.68
C LEU A 159 -7.59 -18.77 -15.80
N GLN A 160 -8.13 -19.36 -16.87
CA GLN A 160 -9.57 -19.50 -17.06
C GLN A 160 -9.98 -20.96 -16.84
N LEU A 161 -10.92 -21.17 -15.96
CA LEU A 161 -11.41 -22.49 -15.60
C LEU A 161 -12.94 -22.53 -15.47
N SER A 162 -13.53 -23.69 -15.75
CA SER A 162 -14.91 -24.01 -15.45
C SER A 162 -14.96 -24.93 -14.23
N THR A 163 -15.79 -24.60 -13.27
CA THR A 163 -15.94 -25.39 -12.06
C THR A 163 -17.34 -25.28 -11.50
N THR A 164 -17.81 -26.36 -10.90
CA THR A 164 -19.08 -26.41 -10.17
C THR A 164 -18.80 -26.26 -8.69
N GLY A 165 -19.53 -25.38 -8.03
CA GLY A 165 -19.35 -25.11 -6.61
C GLY A 165 -20.54 -24.39 -6.01
N VAL A 166 -20.44 -24.03 -4.73
CA VAL A 166 -21.49 -23.35 -3.97
C VAL A 166 -21.24 -21.85 -3.96
N LEU A 167 -22.18 -21.11 -4.53
CA LEU A 167 -22.18 -19.64 -4.52
C LEU A 167 -22.97 -19.15 -3.29
N THR A 168 -22.29 -18.44 -2.39
CA THR A 168 -22.87 -17.89 -1.16
C THR A 168 -22.77 -16.36 -1.21
N PRO A 169 -23.87 -15.59 -1.02
CA PRO A 169 -23.80 -14.14 -0.89
C PRO A 169 -23.05 -13.75 0.39
N ILE A 170 -22.28 -12.66 0.30
CA ILE A 170 -21.59 -12.05 1.43
C ILE A 170 -22.50 -10.95 1.98
N LEU A 171 -22.89 -11.08 3.26
CA LEU A 171 -23.69 -10.08 3.97
C LEU A 171 -22.75 -9.22 4.80
N ALA A 172 -22.63 -7.94 4.46
CA ALA A 172 -21.66 -7.01 5.05
C ALA A 172 -21.80 -6.81 6.58
N ASP A 173 -22.96 -7.13 7.18
CA ASP A 173 -23.29 -6.86 8.57
C ASP A 173 -23.78 -8.11 9.33
N ASP A 174 -23.31 -9.29 8.96
CA ASP A 174 -23.63 -10.49 9.73
C ASP A 174 -22.63 -10.68 10.89
N PRO A 175 -22.98 -10.27 12.13
CA PRO A 175 -22.11 -10.42 13.29
C PRO A 175 -21.90 -11.88 13.70
N THR A 176 -22.65 -12.81 13.10
CA THR A 176 -22.55 -14.25 13.39
C THR A 176 -21.60 -14.96 12.42
N ALA A 177 -21.12 -14.26 11.39
CA ALA A 177 -20.17 -14.82 10.43
C ALA A 177 -18.82 -15.12 11.12
N LYS A 178 -18.32 -16.33 10.98
CA LYS A 178 -17.03 -16.77 11.55
C LYS A 178 -15.83 -15.89 11.15
N ASN A 179 -15.95 -15.10 10.07
CA ASN A 179 -14.92 -14.24 9.50
C ASN A 179 -15.50 -12.88 9.09
N ALA A 180 -16.31 -12.24 9.96
CA ALA A 180 -16.98 -10.97 9.65
C ALA A 180 -16.02 -9.87 9.15
N GLU A 181 -14.82 -9.77 9.73
CA GLU A 181 -13.80 -8.81 9.29
C GLU A 181 -13.32 -9.07 7.85
N PHE A 182 -13.12 -10.33 7.49
CA PHE A 182 -12.69 -10.69 6.13
C PHE A 182 -13.81 -10.49 5.12
N GLU A 183 -15.05 -10.79 5.48
CA GLU A 183 -16.21 -10.55 4.63
C GLU A 183 -16.45 -9.04 4.43
N THR A 184 -16.32 -8.24 5.47
CA THR A 184 -16.30 -6.78 5.35
C THR A 184 -15.17 -6.29 4.44
N TYR A 185 -13.97 -6.86 4.56
CA TYR A 185 -12.87 -6.53 3.64
C TYR A 185 -13.22 -6.87 2.18
N LEU A 186 -13.83 -8.02 1.90
CA LEU A 186 -14.25 -8.41 0.55
C LEU A 186 -15.30 -7.45 -0.03
N THR A 187 -16.27 -7.02 0.79
CA THR A 187 -17.27 -6.04 0.34
C THR A 187 -16.65 -4.68 0.03
N THR A 188 -15.61 -4.25 0.75
CA THR A 188 -14.85 -3.03 0.41
C THR A 188 -14.09 -3.15 -0.92
N LEU A 189 -13.83 -4.35 -1.41
CA LEU A 189 -13.28 -4.62 -2.73
C LEU A 189 -14.36 -4.76 -3.83
N GLY A 190 -15.65 -4.63 -3.47
CA GLY A 190 -16.77 -4.82 -4.40
C GLY A 190 -17.10 -6.28 -4.66
N VAL A 191 -16.62 -7.18 -3.83
CA VAL A 191 -16.89 -8.62 -3.91
C VAL A 191 -18.08 -8.95 -3.02
N HIS A 192 -19.17 -9.42 -3.63
CA HIS A 192 -20.42 -9.68 -2.93
C HIS A 192 -20.79 -11.16 -2.88
N TYR A 193 -19.99 -12.04 -3.48
CA TYR A 193 -20.23 -13.46 -3.53
C TYR A 193 -18.97 -14.26 -3.21
N ARG A 194 -19.15 -15.32 -2.42
CA ARG A 194 -18.14 -16.34 -2.14
C ARG A 194 -18.50 -17.61 -2.90
N PHE A 195 -17.50 -18.20 -3.55
CA PHE A 195 -17.64 -19.42 -4.33
C PHE A 195 -16.71 -20.50 -3.76
N ASP A 196 -17.32 -21.45 -3.05
CA ASP A 196 -16.61 -22.47 -2.29
C ASP A 196 -17.02 -23.89 -2.73
N ARG A 197 -16.37 -24.91 -2.14
CA ARG A 197 -16.72 -26.35 -2.31
C ARG A 197 -16.74 -26.79 -3.76
N THR A 198 -15.71 -26.42 -4.51
CA THR A 198 -15.62 -26.81 -5.92
C THR A 198 -15.39 -28.31 -6.05
N GLU A 199 -16.12 -28.97 -6.97
CA GLU A 199 -16.05 -30.42 -7.17
C GLU A 199 -15.33 -30.80 -8.46
N THR A 200 -15.45 -29.97 -9.49
CA THR A 200 -14.86 -30.20 -10.81
C THR A 200 -13.93 -29.06 -11.18
N LEU A 201 -12.88 -29.38 -11.92
CA LEU A 201 -11.91 -28.36 -12.34
C LEU A 201 -11.53 -28.65 -13.80
N GLU A 202 -12.07 -27.86 -14.73
CA GLU A 202 -11.76 -27.93 -16.14
C GLU A 202 -11.07 -26.67 -16.60
N ILE A 203 -9.86 -26.81 -17.13
CA ILE A 203 -9.09 -25.66 -17.63
C ILE A 203 -9.58 -25.31 -19.02
N ILE A 204 -10.17 -24.10 -19.16
CA ILE A 204 -10.59 -23.55 -20.45
C ILE A 204 -9.38 -22.93 -21.17
N ARG A 205 -8.56 -22.16 -20.43
CA ARG A 205 -7.39 -21.47 -20.98
C ARG A 205 -6.27 -21.39 -19.97
N LYS A 206 -5.07 -21.73 -20.39
CA LYS A 206 -3.84 -21.58 -19.57
C LYS A 206 -3.50 -20.12 -19.33
N PRO A 207 -2.79 -19.78 -18.24
CA PRO A 207 -2.33 -18.42 -17.98
C PRO A 207 -1.48 -17.87 -19.13
N PRO A 208 -1.43 -16.53 -19.32
CA PRO A 208 -0.52 -15.91 -20.29
C PRO A 208 0.94 -16.28 -20.04
N ALA A 209 1.75 -16.36 -21.09
CA ALA A 209 3.17 -16.74 -20.99
C ALA A 209 3.96 -15.84 -20.02
N PHE A 210 3.62 -14.56 -19.93
CA PHE A 210 4.22 -13.62 -18.98
C PHE A 210 3.89 -13.98 -17.52
N ALA A 211 2.64 -14.33 -17.21
CA ALA A 211 2.24 -14.76 -15.87
C ALA A 211 2.96 -16.07 -15.48
N GLN A 212 3.07 -17.03 -16.42
CA GLN A 212 3.82 -18.27 -16.20
C GLN A 212 5.32 -17.98 -15.96
N PHE A 213 5.92 -17.07 -16.73
CA PHE A 213 7.31 -16.64 -16.50
C PHE A 213 7.50 -16.04 -15.10
N CYS A 214 6.61 -15.12 -14.68
CA CYS A 214 6.67 -14.51 -13.34
C CYS A 214 6.53 -15.54 -12.22
N ALA A 215 5.64 -16.52 -12.36
CA ALA A 215 5.47 -17.57 -11.37
C ALA A 215 6.69 -18.51 -11.30
N ASN A 216 7.25 -18.89 -12.45
CA ASN A 216 8.47 -19.69 -12.50
C ASN A 216 9.67 -18.93 -11.87
N MET A 217 9.75 -17.62 -12.10
CA MET A 217 10.78 -16.79 -11.48
C MET A 217 10.55 -16.66 -9.97
N ASN A 218 9.31 -16.52 -9.51
CA ASN A 218 8.99 -16.52 -8.08
C ASN A 218 9.43 -17.82 -7.40
N GLN A 219 9.16 -18.96 -8.01
CA GLN A 219 9.61 -20.27 -7.50
C GLN A 219 11.13 -20.39 -7.47
N ARG A 220 11.82 -19.96 -8.53
CA ARG A 220 13.30 -19.92 -8.55
C ARG A 220 13.85 -19.01 -7.46
N PHE A 221 13.24 -17.85 -7.23
CA PHE A 221 13.63 -16.93 -6.16
C PHE A 221 13.50 -17.59 -4.79
N GLN A 222 12.39 -18.32 -4.54
CA GLN A 222 12.24 -19.09 -3.30
C GLN A 222 13.36 -20.11 -3.14
N GLN A 223 13.63 -20.92 -4.17
CA GLN A 223 14.72 -21.90 -4.13
C GLN A 223 16.06 -21.25 -3.83
N THR A 224 16.34 -20.09 -4.43
CA THR A 224 17.57 -19.33 -4.18
C THR A 224 17.67 -18.84 -2.74
N LEU A 225 16.58 -18.32 -2.17
CA LEU A 225 16.55 -17.85 -0.79
C LEU A 225 16.65 -18.98 0.25
N HIS A 226 16.36 -20.20 -0.17
CA HIS A 226 16.57 -21.43 0.63
C HIS A 226 18.01 -22.00 0.56
N LEU A 227 18.87 -21.50 -0.34
CA LEU A 227 20.24 -22.00 -0.46
C LEU A 227 21.01 -21.85 0.87
N GLY A 228 21.57 -22.97 1.36
CA GLY A 228 22.29 -23.03 2.63
C GLY A 228 21.40 -23.10 3.87
N ALA A 229 20.07 -23.18 3.72
CA ALA A 229 19.14 -23.20 4.84
C ALA A 229 19.15 -24.55 5.59
N PRO A 230 19.06 -24.55 6.93
CA PRO A 230 18.72 -25.74 7.70
C PRO A 230 17.31 -26.26 7.33
N GLU A 231 17.09 -27.59 7.42
CA GLU A 231 15.86 -28.24 6.95
C GLU A 231 14.53 -27.74 7.57
N GLN A 232 14.53 -27.00 8.65
CA GLN A 232 13.32 -26.41 9.27
C GLN A 232 13.69 -25.07 9.90
N SER A 233 13.89 -24.04 9.09
CA SER A 233 14.25 -22.74 9.59
C SER A 233 13.10 -21.73 9.46
N ASP A 234 12.47 -21.38 10.58
CA ASP A 234 11.47 -20.31 10.65
C ASP A 234 12.02 -18.96 10.13
N LEU A 235 13.33 -18.74 10.21
CA LEU A 235 13.98 -17.52 9.70
C LEU A 235 13.94 -17.43 8.17
N VAL A 236 14.03 -18.57 7.47
CA VAL A 236 13.90 -18.61 6.01
C VAL A 236 12.49 -18.24 5.58
N ASN A 237 11.48 -18.71 6.32
CA ASN A 237 10.09 -18.36 6.09
C ASN A 237 9.85 -16.86 6.25
N VAL A 238 10.43 -16.25 7.29
CA VAL A 238 10.43 -14.79 7.49
C VAL A 238 11.12 -14.07 6.32
N TYR A 239 12.25 -14.58 5.84
CA TYR A 239 12.99 -14.01 4.72
C TYR A 239 12.17 -14.02 3.41
N ILE A 240 11.55 -15.17 3.10
CA ILE A 240 10.66 -15.33 1.94
C ILE A 240 9.42 -14.44 2.08
N ALA A 241 8.81 -14.37 3.27
CA ALA A 241 7.69 -13.50 3.53
C ALA A 241 8.03 -12.02 3.28
N MET A 242 9.22 -11.59 3.70
CA MET A 242 9.68 -10.21 3.49
C MET A 242 9.97 -9.91 2.02
N LEU A 243 10.72 -10.76 1.31
CA LEU A 243 11.14 -10.47 -0.07
C LEU A 243 10.06 -10.76 -1.10
N LEU A 244 9.26 -11.82 -0.92
CA LEU A 244 8.28 -12.26 -1.90
C LEU A 244 6.83 -11.97 -1.48
N GLY A 245 6.61 -11.39 -0.30
CA GLY A 245 5.28 -11.03 0.21
C GLY A 245 4.44 -12.22 0.65
N ARG A 246 5.05 -13.40 0.89
CA ARG A 246 4.36 -14.63 1.27
C ARG A 246 4.15 -14.73 2.78
N ARG A 247 3.18 -13.99 3.31
CA ARG A 247 2.86 -13.94 4.76
C ARG A 247 2.48 -15.28 5.37
N LEU A 248 2.04 -16.23 4.57
CA LEU A 248 1.60 -17.55 5.02
C LEU A 248 2.74 -18.48 5.43
N GLU A 249 3.96 -18.10 5.13
CA GLU A 249 5.15 -18.79 5.60
C GLU A 249 5.44 -18.50 7.09
N LEU A 250 4.81 -17.45 7.66
CA LEU A 250 4.95 -17.10 9.08
C LEU A 250 4.13 -18.04 9.97
N THR A 251 4.68 -18.39 11.13
CA THR A 251 3.94 -19.11 12.16
C THR A 251 2.87 -18.21 12.81
N ASP A 252 1.84 -18.81 13.42
CA ASP A 252 0.80 -18.05 14.12
C ASP A 252 1.38 -17.18 15.24
N ASP A 253 2.36 -17.70 15.97
CA ASP A 253 3.05 -16.99 17.05
C ASP A 253 3.87 -15.80 16.51
N GLN A 254 4.59 -15.96 15.39
CA GLN A 254 5.28 -14.86 14.72
C GLN A 254 4.28 -13.79 14.25
N THR A 255 3.19 -14.23 13.63
CA THR A 255 2.13 -13.33 13.14
C THR A 255 1.56 -12.49 14.28
N GLN A 256 1.24 -13.11 15.42
CA GLN A 256 0.72 -12.42 16.59
C GLN A 256 1.72 -11.41 17.16
N ARG A 257 3.00 -11.78 17.31
CA ARG A 257 4.04 -10.86 17.81
C ARG A 257 4.21 -9.65 16.89
N PHE A 258 4.28 -9.86 15.58
CA PHE A 258 4.41 -8.76 14.60
C PHE A 258 3.16 -7.87 14.55
N GLN A 259 1.96 -8.41 14.80
CA GLN A 259 0.74 -7.63 14.92
C GLN A 259 0.75 -6.76 16.19
N MET A 260 1.07 -7.33 17.35
CA MET A 260 1.13 -6.63 18.63
C MET A 260 2.15 -5.48 18.66
N THR A 261 3.23 -5.61 17.89
CA THR A 261 4.27 -4.58 17.77
C THR A 261 4.07 -3.61 16.61
N GLY A 262 3.02 -3.79 15.79
CA GLY A 262 2.72 -2.94 14.63
C GLY A 262 3.70 -3.12 13.46
N THR A 263 4.49 -4.21 13.45
CA THR A 263 5.54 -4.46 12.46
C THR A 263 5.11 -5.41 11.34
N MET A 264 3.87 -5.87 11.35
CA MET A 264 3.30 -6.76 10.33
C MET A 264 3.37 -6.20 8.89
N HIS A 265 3.48 -4.88 8.77
CA HIS A 265 3.61 -4.19 7.48
C HIS A 265 4.94 -4.49 6.75
N PHE A 266 5.98 -5.01 7.43
CA PHE A 266 7.23 -5.45 6.80
C PHE A 266 7.10 -6.75 6.00
N PHE A 267 6.03 -7.52 6.20
CA PHE A 267 5.73 -8.75 5.46
C PHE A 267 4.75 -8.55 4.30
N ALA A 268 4.29 -7.34 4.10
CA ALA A 268 3.66 -6.93 2.84
C ALA A 268 4.71 -6.19 2.03
N ILE A 269 4.81 -6.47 0.75
CA ILE A 269 5.66 -5.64 -0.12
C ILE A 269 5.15 -4.21 -0.03
N SER A 270 5.93 -3.37 0.63
CA SER A 270 5.58 -2.01 1.03
C SER A 270 6.34 -0.97 0.21
N GLY A 271 6.04 0.30 0.45
CA GLY A 271 6.81 1.42 -0.11
C GLY A 271 8.30 1.36 0.21
N LEU A 272 8.67 0.85 1.40
CA LEU A 272 10.08 0.65 1.79
C LEU A 272 10.77 -0.38 0.87
N HIS A 273 10.13 -1.53 0.62
CA HIS A 273 10.67 -2.58 -0.25
C HIS A 273 10.93 -2.04 -1.66
N ILE A 274 9.92 -1.44 -2.27
CA ILE A 274 10.04 -0.87 -3.62
C ILE A 274 11.07 0.27 -3.65
N GLY A 275 11.13 1.09 -2.60
CA GLY A 275 12.12 2.17 -2.48
C GLY A 275 13.56 1.66 -2.39
N VAL A 276 13.80 0.62 -1.57
CA VAL A 276 15.13 0.00 -1.42
C VAL A 276 15.56 -0.67 -2.73
N ILE A 277 14.67 -1.45 -3.35
CA ILE A 277 14.96 -2.11 -4.63
C ILE A 277 15.22 -1.09 -5.74
N ALA A 278 14.43 -0.03 -5.80
CA ALA A 278 14.65 1.08 -6.73
C ALA A 278 16.03 1.73 -6.50
N ALA A 279 16.43 1.93 -5.23
CA ALA A 279 17.74 2.46 -4.90
C ALA A 279 18.88 1.51 -5.32
N VAL A 280 18.73 0.20 -5.09
CA VAL A 280 19.70 -0.82 -5.53
C VAL A 280 19.83 -0.82 -7.06
N ILE A 281 18.70 -0.81 -7.79
CA ILE A 281 18.71 -0.72 -9.25
C ILE A 281 19.39 0.59 -9.71
N ALA A 282 19.06 1.73 -9.09
CA ALA A 282 19.66 3.03 -9.42
C ALA A 282 21.17 3.05 -9.20
N GLN A 283 21.65 2.47 -8.08
CA GLN A 283 23.08 2.36 -7.77
C GLN A 283 23.79 1.41 -8.74
N PHE A 284 23.18 0.28 -9.08
CA PHE A 284 23.71 -0.63 -10.10
C PHE A 284 23.85 0.05 -11.46
N LEU A 285 22.81 0.74 -11.93
CA LEU A 285 22.87 1.50 -13.18
C LEU A 285 23.88 2.66 -13.14
N LEU A 286 24.12 3.23 -11.94
CA LEU A 286 25.18 4.22 -11.74
C LEU A 286 26.56 3.59 -11.86
N LEU A 287 26.78 2.41 -11.25
CA LEU A 287 28.04 1.69 -11.27
C LEU A 287 28.47 1.32 -12.71
N ILE A 288 27.54 0.90 -13.55
CA ILE A 288 27.78 0.63 -14.98
C ILE A 288 27.70 1.89 -15.85
N ARG A 289 27.71 3.07 -15.22
CA ARG A 289 27.80 4.39 -15.86
C ARG A 289 26.66 4.73 -16.84
N ILE A 290 25.46 4.17 -16.66
CA ILE A 290 24.28 4.58 -17.43
C ILE A 290 23.95 6.05 -17.15
N PRO A 291 23.72 6.90 -18.17
CA PRO A 291 23.32 8.30 -17.99
C PRO A 291 22.02 8.44 -17.18
N HIS A 292 21.94 9.48 -16.33
CA HIS A 292 20.82 9.64 -15.39
C HIS A 292 19.44 9.75 -16.06
N ASN A 293 19.37 10.30 -17.28
CA ASN A 293 18.14 10.44 -18.06
C ASN A 293 17.66 9.11 -18.67
N VAL A 294 18.56 8.12 -18.83
CA VAL A 294 18.23 6.78 -19.35
C VAL A 294 17.85 5.81 -18.23
N ARG A 295 18.39 6.00 -17.01
CA ARG A 295 18.14 5.09 -15.88
C ARG A 295 16.66 4.81 -15.61
N PRO A 296 15.72 5.79 -15.66
CA PRO A 296 14.31 5.50 -15.46
C PRO A 296 13.74 4.52 -16.50
N TRP A 297 14.19 4.60 -17.75
CA TRP A 297 13.68 3.75 -18.83
C TRP A 297 14.12 2.29 -18.72
N ILE A 298 15.24 2.02 -18.03
CA ILE A 298 15.72 0.67 -17.73
C ILE A 298 15.22 0.21 -16.36
N GLY A 299 15.32 1.09 -15.36
CA GLY A 299 15.02 0.73 -13.97
C GLY A 299 13.54 0.51 -13.70
N LEU A 300 12.64 1.28 -14.33
CA LEU A 300 11.20 1.09 -14.12
C LEU A 300 10.68 -0.25 -14.66
N PRO A 301 11.04 -0.72 -15.87
CA PRO A 301 10.68 -2.07 -16.30
C PRO A 301 11.21 -3.17 -15.38
N LEU A 302 12.44 -3.05 -14.86
CA LEU A 302 13.00 -4.02 -13.92
C LEU A 302 12.24 -4.01 -12.58
N LEU A 303 11.91 -2.82 -12.08
CA LEU A 303 11.13 -2.67 -10.87
C LEU A 303 9.70 -3.20 -11.04
N TYR A 304 9.06 -2.96 -12.18
CA TYR A 304 7.74 -3.51 -12.51
C TYR A 304 7.77 -5.03 -12.61
N LEU A 305 8.81 -5.58 -13.25
CA LEU A 305 9.00 -7.03 -13.34
C LEU A 305 9.09 -7.66 -11.93
N TYR A 306 9.80 -7.03 -11.00
CA TYR A 306 9.83 -7.50 -9.60
C TYR A 306 8.44 -7.45 -8.96
N VAL A 307 7.66 -6.39 -9.17
CA VAL A 307 6.28 -6.29 -8.66
C VAL A 307 5.40 -7.42 -9.19
N GLU A 308 5.51 -7.75 -10.48
CA GLU A 308 4.76 -8.85 -11.10
C GLU A 308 5.22 -10.23 -10.58
N ILE A 309 6.53 -10.47 -10.45
CA ILE A 309 7.09 -11.72 -9.90
C ILE A 309 6.58 -11.94 -8.47
N THR A 310 6.41 -10.88 -7.69
CA THR A 310 5.96 -10.97 -6.30
C THR A 310 4.43 -10.97 -6.15
N GLY A 311 3.68 -11.14 -7.24
CA GLY A 311 2.23 -11.33 -7.24
C GLY A 311 1.43 -10.05 -7.30
N ASN A 312 2.01 -8.95 -7.79
CA ASN A 312 1.34 -7.67 -8.09
C ASN A 312 0.39 -7.20 -6.98
N SER A 313 0.88 -7.18 -5.73
CA SER A 313 0.07 -6.72 -4.61
C SER A 313 -0.30 -5.25 -4.76
N PRO A 314 -1.53 -4.81 -4.36
CA PRO A 314 -1.94 -3.42 -4.47
C PRO A 314 -0.99 -2.45 -3.76
N SER A 315 -0.34 -2.86 -2.68
CA SER A 315 0.66 -2.06 -1.96
C SER A 315 1.92 -1.86 -2.80
N ALA A 316 2.43 -2.93 -3.42
CA ALA A 316 3.60 -2.89 -4.30
C ALA A 316 3.33 -2.04 -5.56
N LEU A 317 2.15 -2.20 -6.17
CA LEU A 317 1.76 -1.43 -7.35
C LEU A 317 1.67 0.08 -7.05
N ARG A 318 1.06 0.47 -5.91
CA ARG A 318 1.02 1.89 -5.50
C ARG A 318 2.42 2.46 -5.30
N ALA A 319 3.29 1.74 -4.60
CA ALA A 319 4.66 2.16 -4.36
C ALA A 319 5.46 2.26 -5.68
N PHE A 320 5.27 1.30 -6.59
CA PHE A 320 5.83 1.36 -7.93
C PHE A 320 5.38 2.62 -8.69
N LEU A 321 4.07 2.92 -8.69
CA LEU A 321 3.54 4.10 -9.36
C LEU A 321 4.09 5.41 -8.77
N MET A 322 4.17 5.52 -7.43
CA MET A 322 4.81 6.68 -6.78
C MET A 322 6.26 6.84 -7.24
N THR A 323 7.02 5.74 -7.27
CA THR A 323 8.42 5.73 -7.73
C THR A 323 8.51 6.05 -9.23
N ALA A 324 7.59 5.53 -10.04
CA ALA A 324 7.55 5.79 -11.47
C ALA A 324 7.29 7.27 -11.78
N PHE A 325 6.30 7.89 -11.15
CA PHE A 325 6.06 9.34 -11.30
C PHE A 325 7.27 10.16 -10.86
N PHE A 326 7.92 9.77 -9.77
CA PHE A 326 9.12 10.46 -9.29
C PHE A 326 10.29 10.29 -10.27
N TRP A 327 10.60 9.08 -10.73
CA TRP A 327 11.70 8.80 -11.65
C TRP A 327 11.46 9.38 -13.05
N LEU A 328 10.23 9.33 -13.56
CA LEU A 328 9.90 9.96 -14.83
C LEU A 328 10.08 11.48 -14.82
N SER A 329 9.95 12.13 -13.65
CA SER A 329 10.25 13.57 -13.53
C SER A 329 11.72 13.88 -13.87
N PHE A 330 12.66 12.96 -13.60
CA PHE A 330 14.06 13.10 -13.99
C PHE A 330 14.22 12.96 -15.52
N ALA A 331 13.60 11.91 -16.10
CA ALA A 331 13.68 11.69 -17.55
C ALA A 331 13.07 12.85 -18.35
N LEU A 332 11.98 13.43 -17.85
CA LEU A 332 11.26 14.55 -18.46
C LEU A 332 11.84 15.92 -18.09
N GLN A 333 12.94 15.99 -17.34
CA GLN A 333 13.59 17.23 -16.88
C GLN A 333 12.62 18.21 -16.20
N ARG A 334 11.63 17.68 -15.47
CA ARG A 334 10.65 18.48 -14.73
C ARG A 334 11.10 18.68 -13.28
N GLN A 335 10.47 19.66 -12.60
CA GLN A 335 10.72 19.88 -11.17
C GLN A 335 10.43 18.61 -10.37
N ARG A 336 11.36 18.24 -9.51
CA ARG A 336 11.30 17.05 -8.66
C ARG A 336 10.41 17.34 -7.46
N SER A 337 9.18 16.90 -7.50
CA SER A 337 8.26 17.06 -6.39
C SER A 337 7.72 15.68 -5.95
N PRO A 338 8.22 15.12 -4.83
CA PRO A 338 7.67 13.86 -4.28
C PRO A 338 6.17 13.97 -3.99
N PHE A 339 5.71 15.15 -3.59
CA PHE A 339 4.29 15.39 -3.34
C PHE A 339 3.45 15.36 -4.63
N ALA A 340 3.97 15.90 -5.74
CA ALA A 340 3.28 15.78 -7.03
C ALA A 340 3.25 14.34 -7.54
N ALA A 341 4.32 13.56 -7.31
CA ALA A 341 4.37 12.14 -7.63
C ALA A 341 3.35 11.34 -6.82
N LEU A 342 3.22 11.64 -5.53
CA LEU A 342 2.20 11.06 -4.64
C LEU A 342 0.79 11.32 -5.16
N ILE A 343 0.45 12.57 -5.49
CA ILE A 343 -0.88 12.94 -5.99
C ILE A 343 -1.13 12.33 -7.36
N GLY A 344 -0.15 12.37 -8.27
CA GLY A 344 -0.27 11.81 -9.61
C GLY A 344 -0.52 10.30 -9.59
N SER A 345 0.19 9.57 -8.73
CA SER A 345 -0.04 8.13 -8.54
C SER A 345 -1.41 7.83 -7.93
N ALA A 346 -1.89 8.63 -6.96
CA ALA A 346 -3.23 8.49 -6.39
C ALA A 346 -4.34 8.69 -7.44
N LEU A 347 -4.20 9.74 -8.27
CA LEU A 347 -5.13 10.00 -9.38
C LEU A 347 -5.17 8.82 -10.36
N LEU A 348 -4.00 8.28 -10.72
CA LEU A 348 -3.91 7.17 -11.66
C LEU A 348 -4.55 5.90 -11.09
N VAL A 349 -4.26 5.57 -9.83
CA VAL A 349 -4.85 4.39 -9.15
C VAL A 349 -6.38 4.52 -9.12
N LEU A 350 -6.92 5.66 -8.70
CA LEU A 350 -8.37 5.87 -8.62
C LEU A 350 -9.03 6.01 -10.01
N ALA A 351 -8.28 6.42 -11.03
CA ALA A 351 -8.76 6.44 -12.41
C ALA A 351 -8.79 5.03 -13.05
N ILE A 352 -7.97 4.10 -12.59
CA ILE A 352 -7.99 2.70 -13.04
C ILE A 352 -9.05 1.92 -12.25
N ASP A 353 -9.00 2.04 -10.92
CA ASP A 353 -9.86 1.30 -9.99
C ASP A 353 -10.38 2.23 -8.88
N PRO A 354 -11.56 2.84 -9.06
CA PRO A 354 -12.12 3.80 -8.11
C PRO A 354 -12.47 3.19 -6.75
N ILE A 355 -12.69 1.86 -6.67
CA ILE A 355 -13.02 1.18 -5.41
C ILE A 355 -11.86 1.22 -4.40
N GLN A 356 -10.63 1.41 -4.88
CA GLN A 356 -9.45 1.54 -4.01
C GLN A 356 -9.57 2.69 -2.99
N LEU A 357 -10.42 3.69 -3.25
CA LEU A 357 -10.66 4.79 -2.31
C LEU A 357 -11.10 4.29 -0.93
N TRP A 358 -11.89 3.22 -0.88
CA TRP A 358 -12.39 2.61 0.36
C TRP A 358 -11.45 1.53 0.93
N SER A 359 -10.43 1.15 0.18
CA SER A 359 -9.42 0.19 0.65
C SER A 359 -8.56 0.80 1.76
N ILE A 360 -8.51 0.14 2.92
CA ILE A 360 -7.66 0.52 4.06
C ILE A 360 -6.20 0.67 3.63
N GLY A 361 -5.74 -0.25 2.77
CA GLY A 361 -4.38 -0.21 2.25
C GLY A 361 -4.07 1.03 1.42
N PHE A 362 -5.03 1.52 0.60
CA PHE A 362 -4.91 2.77 -0.14
C PHE A 362 -4.85 3.96 0.82
N GLN A 363 -5.78 4.04 1.74
CA GLN A 363 -5.88 5.13 2.71
C GLN A 363 -4.61 5.25 3.55
N LEU A 364 -4.14 4.16 4.17
CA LEU A 364 -2.90 4.15 4.96
C LEU A 364 -1.67 4.49 4.10
N SER A 365 -1.56 3.93 2.91
CA SER A 365 -0.38 4.17 2.05
C SER A 365 -0.24 5.65 1.68
N TYR A 366 -1.32 6.29 1.22
CA TYR A 366 -1.27 7.70 0.77
C TYR A 366 -1.23 8.69 1.93
N THR A 367 -1.98 8.44 3.02
CA THR A 367 -1.95 9.30 4.20
C THR A 367 -0.58 9.26 4.89
N VAL A 368 -0.01 8.08 5.12
CA VAL A 368 1.31 7.97 5.76
C VAL A 368 2.38 8.68 4.95
N VAL A 369 2.47 8.46 3.63
CA VAL A 369 3.48 9.14 2.79
C VAL A 369 3.23 10.64 2.74
N ALA A 370 1.97 11.10 2.66
CA ALA A 370 1.64 12.52 2.75
C ALA A 370 2.11 13.14 4.08
N SER A 371 1.91 12.44 5.20
CA SER A 371 2.38 12.88 6.52
C SER A 371 3.91 12.99 6.60
N ILE A 372 4.63 12.00 6.07
CA ILE A 372 6.10 12.03 6.01
C ILE A 372 6.57 13.26 5.23
N LEU A 373 5.95 13.55 4.08
CA LEU A 373 6.35 14.68 3.23
C LEU A 373 5.95 16.04 3.82
N LEU A 374 4.75 16.14 4.40
CA LEU A 374 4.20 17.42 4.88
C LEU A 374 4.59 17.75 6.32
N PHE A 375 4.86 16.74 7.15
CA PHE A 375 5.21 16.93 8.56
C PHE A 375 6.58 16.35 8.90
N GLY A 376 6.89 15.12 8.49
CA GLY A 376 8.13 14.43 8.86
C GLY A 376 9.38 15.15 8.38
N LEU A 377 9.44 15.57 7.10
CA LEU A 377 10.60 16.30 6.58
C LEU A 377 10.78 17.69 7.22
N PRO A 378 9.73 18.53 7.39
CA PRO A 378 9.84 19.77 8.17
C PRO A 378 10.25 19.53 9.63
N LEU A 379 9.74 18.50 10.29
CA LEU A 379 10.14 18.13 11.65
C LEU A 379 11.63 17.79 11.71
N TYR A 380 12.10 16.94 10.78
CA TYR A 380 13.53 16.59 10.68
C TYR A 380 14.39 17.85 10.53
N ASN A 381 14.06 18.75 9.61
CA ASN A 381 14.82 19.99 9.41
C ASN A 381 14.82 20.88 10.67
N CYS A 382 13.70 20.97 11.38
CA CYS A 382 13.62 21.70 12.65
C CYS A 382 14.45 21.04 13.75
N LEU A 383 14.39 19.71 13.89
CA LEU A 383 15.17 18.98 14.90
C LEU A 383 16.68 19.10 14.62
N THR A 384 17.10 18.92 13.37
CA THR A 384 18.51 19.04 12.98
C THR A 384 19.04 20.44 13.27
N SER A 385 18.30 21.49 12.93
CA SER A 385 18.72 22.87 13.20
C SER A 385 18.86 23.21 14.70
N ARG A 386 18.12 22.50 15.58
CA ARG A 386 18.14 22.73 17.03
C ARG A 386 19.05 21.79 17.81
N LEU A 387 19.21 20.56 17.34
CA LEU A 387 19.86 19.48 18.08
C LEU A 387 21.19 19.02 17.43
N GLN A 388 21.70 19.74 16.41
CA GLN A 388 22.95 19.38 15.77
C GLN A 388 24.13 19.50 16.77
N PRO A 389 24.82 18.39 17.09
CA PRO A 389 26.02 18.46 17.92
C PRO A 389 27.10 19.27 17.22
N TYR A 390 27.87 20.02 18.00
CA TYR A 390 29.00 20.83 17.48
C TYR A 390 28.61 21.88 16.41
N GLY A 391 27.33 22.27 16.26
CA GLY A 391 26.87 23.28 15.31
C GLY A 391 27.44 24.69 15.52
N TRP A 392 28.12 24.92 16.66
CA TRP A 392 28.86 26.13 16.96
C TRP A 392 30.29 26.16 16.38
N ARG A 393 30.77 25.04 15.79
CA ARG A 393 32.11 24.93 15.15
C ARG A 393 31.93 24.69 13.66
N PRO A 394 32.81 25.25 12.78
CA PRO A 394 32.83 24.93 11.37
C PRO A 394 33.03 23.42 11.12
N GLU A 395 32.38 22.87 10.12
CA GLU A 395 32.48 21.43 9.77
C GLU A 395 33.89 21.00 9.38
N GLU A 396 34.72 21.94 8.91
CA GLU A 396 36.11 21.73 8.53
C GLU A 396 36.98 21.37 9.75
N ASP A 397 36.65 21.88 10.93
CA ASP A 397 37.37 21.70 12.19
C ASP A 397 36.94 20.44 12.98
N TRP A 398 35.97 19.67 12.43
CA TRP A 398 35.49 18.48 13.13
C TRP A 398 36.49 17.33 13.02
N ASN A 399 36.79 16.71 14.14
CA ASN A 399 37.56 15.48 14.18
C ASN A 399 36.69 14.27 13.67
N PRO A 400 37.30 13.12 13.32
CA PRO A 400 36.58 11.95 12.82
C PRO A 400 35.49 11.46 13.79
N GLY A 401 35.69 11.52 15.09
CA GLY A 401 34.70 11.13 16.11
C GLY A 401 33.49 12.07 16.12
N GLU A 402 33.75 13.39 16.04
CA GLU A 402 32.68 14.40 15.94
C GLU A 402 31.84 14.22 14.65
N ARG A 403 32.48 13.94 13.53
CA ARG A 403 31.79 13.65 12.26
C ARG A 403 30.89 12.40 12.35
N ILE A 404 31.37 11.33 12.99
CA ILE A 404 30.58 10.12 13.23
C ILE A 404 29.41 10.45 14.15
N THR A 405 29.61 11.22 15.22
CA THR A 405 28.54 11.62 16.15
C THR A 405 27.48 12.44 15.46
N VAL A 406 27.87 13.46 14.67
CA VAL A 406 26.92 14.27 13.88
C VAL A 406 26.14 13.41 12.89
N TRP A 407 26.82 12.53 12.16
CA TRP A 407 26.19 11.61 11.22
C TRP A 407 25.18 10.68 11.91
N LEU A 408 25.54 10.13 13.08
CA LEU A 408 24.67 9.22 13.83
C LEU A 408 23.42 9.95 14.35
N VAL A 409 23.60 11.14 14.93
CA VAL A 409 22.49 11.97 15.43
C VAL A 409 21.58 12.37 14.28
N ASP A 410 22.13 12.81 13.15
CA ASP A 410 21.36 13.15 11.95
C ASP A 410 20.48 11.99 11.48
N LYS A 411 21.05 10.77 11.39
CA LYS A 411 20.31 9.55 11.04
C LYS A 411 19.21 9.21 12.04
N LEU A 412 19.48 9.32 13.34
CA LEU A 412 18.49 9.07 14.39
C LEU A 412 17.34 10.08 14.33
N LEU A 413 17.63 11.36 14.10
CA LEU A 413 16.62 12.40 13.96
C LEU A 413 15.75 12.18 12.71
N LEU A 414 16.35 11.77 11.60
CA LEU A 414 15.61 11.43 10.37
C LEU A 414 14.68 10.23 10.60
N LEU A 415 15.20 9.14 11.19
CA LEU A 415 14.41 7.95 11.50
C LEU A 415 13.27 8.25 12.48
N PHE A 416 13.53 9.05 13.49
CA PHE A 416 12.51 9.51 14.42
C PHE A 416 11.42 10.32 13.70
N ALA A 417 11.81 11.32 12.92
CA ALA A 417 10.85 12.19 12.23
C ALA A 417 9.97 11.40 11.25
N ILE A 418 10.53 10.44 10.51
CA ILE A 418 9.78 9.55 9.60
C ILE A 418 8.85 8.63 10.41
N SER A 419 9.36 7.92 11.41
CA SER A 419 8.58 6.97 12.20
C SER A 419 7.46 7.65 12.97
N PHE A 420 7.73 8.81 13.57
CA PHE A 420 6.76 9.58 14.32
C PHE A 420 5.65 10.15 13.42
N SER A 421 6.00 10.71 12.25
CA SER A 421 5.01 11.22 11.30
C SER A 421 4.14 10.11 10.71
N ALA A 422 4.73 8.94 10.44
CA ALA A 422 4.00 7.76 9.99
C ALA A 422 3.02 7.26 11.06
N TRP A 423 3.48 7.19 12.31
CA TRP A 423 2.67 6.81 13.46
C TRP A 423 1.50 7.76 13.68
N LEU A 424 1.72 9.08 13.62
CA LEU A 424 0.65 10.07 13.76
C LEU A 424 -0.47 9.88 12.72
N ALA A 425 -0.10 9.65 11.45
CA ALA A 425 -1.07 9.48 10.38
C ALA A 425 -1.81 8.13 10.43
N SER A 426 -1.14 7.06 10.86
CA SER A 426 -1.74 5.72 10.91
C SER A 426 -2.59 5.49 12.16
N THR A 427 -2.25 6.12 13.29
CA THR A 427 -2.88 5.83 14.59
C THR A 427 -4.40 6.01 14.62
N PRO A 428 -5.01 7.09 14.07
CA PRO A 428 -6.47 7.22 14.08
C PRO A 428 -7.18 6.09 13.35
N LEU A 429 -6.66 5.68 12.18
CA LEU A 429 -7.23 4.57 11.42
C LEU A 429 -6.98 3.22 12.10
N SER A 430 -5.79 3.02 12.67
CA SER A 430 -5.47 1.79 13.41
C SER A 430 -6.35 1.64 14.65
N ALA A 431 -6.59 2.73 15.38
CA ALA A 431 -7.48 2.73 16.54
C ALA A 431 -8.91 2.34 16.21
N ALA A 432 -9.43 2.76 15.04
CA ALA A 432 -10.81 2.47 14.65
C ALA A 432 -10.98 1.11 13.95
N LEU A 433 -9.97 0.64 13.21
CA LEU A 433 -10.10 -0.53 12.35
C LEU A 433 -9.46 -1.79 12.94
N PHE A 434 -8.44 -1.62 13.77
CA PHE A 434 -7.72 -2.72 14.42
C PHE A 434 -7.85 -2.67 15.94
N GLU A 435 -8.65 -1.73 16.46
CA GLU A 435 -8.91 -1.55 17.90
C GLU A 435 -7.64 -1.48 18.76
N CYS A 436 -6.53 -0.98 18.18
CA CYS A 436 -5.26 -0.87 18.88
C CYS A 436 -4.49 0.42 18.54
N ILE A 437 -3.78 0.93 19.53
CA ILE A 437 -2.81 2.01 19.42
C ILE A 437 -1.47 1.44 19.85
N ILE A 438 -0.43 1.58 19.01
CA ILE A 438 0.88 0.96 19.25
C ILE A 438 1.97 2.04 19.33
N PRO A 439 2.17 2.69 20.50
CA PRO A 439 3.20 3.71 20.66
C PRO A 439 4.61 3.15 20.50
N GLY A 440 4.84 1.90 20.90
CA GLY A 440 6.12 1.21 20.76
C GLY A 440 6.60 1.06 19.32
N ALA A 441 5.68 1.13 18.35
CA ALA A 441 6.02 1.06 16.93
C ALA A 441 6.98 2.19 16.48
N ILE A 442 6.99 3.36 17.13
CA ILE A 442 7.90 4.46 16.80
C ILE A 442 9.35 4.02 16.98
N LEU A 443 9.70 3.54 18.18
CA LEU A 443 11.07 3.11 18.50
C LEU A 443 11.45 1.87 17.69
N LEU A 444 10.54 0.91 17.59
CA LEU A 444 10.81 -0.33 16.88
C LEU A 444 11.02 -0.09 15.37
N ASN A 445 10.26 0.79 14.75
CA ASN A 445 10.46 1.17 13.35
C ASN A 445 11.80 1.89 13.14
N MET A 446 12.25 2.73 14.08
CA MET A 446 13.57 3.37 14.00
C MET A 446 14.71 2.33 13.93
N LEU A 447 14.57 1.23 14.64
CA LEU A 447 15.53 0.14 14.61
C LEU A 447 15.37 -0.74 13.37
N LEU A 448 14.14 -1.23 13.11
CA LEU A 448 13.88 -2.27 12.12
C LEU A 448 13.98 -1.76 10.67
N VAL A 449 13.65 -0.50 10.36
CA VAL A 449 13.68 0.02 8.99
C VAL A 449 15.04 -0.17 8.33
N ASN A 450 16.14 0.08 9.06
CA ASN A 450 17.49 -0.12 8.53
C ASN A 450 17.84 -1.60 8.37
N LEU A 451 17.45 -2.44 9.35
CA LEU A 451 17.69 -3.89 9.28
C LEU A 451 16.91 -4.51 8.11
N VAL A 452 15.64 -4.13 7.94
CA VAL A 452 14.81 -4.53 6.78
C VAL A 452 15.47 -4.11 5.46
N ALA A 453 15.98 -2.88 5.38
CA ALA A 453 16.67 -2.41 4.17
C ALA A 453 17.94 -3.23 3.87
N LEU A 454 18.69 -3.65 4.89
CA LEU A 454 19.84 -4.54 4.73
C LEU A 454 19.41 -5.93 4.23
N VAL A 455 18.38 -6.52 4.84
CA VAL A 455 17.83 -7.82 4.42
C VAL A 455 17.36 -7.78 2.96
N ILE A 456 16.62 -6.73 2.58
CA ILE A 456 16.13 -6.59 1.20
C ILE A 456 17.30 -6.43 0.23
N THR A 457 18.28 -5.59 0.58
CA THR A 457 19.46 -5.36 -0.29
C THR A 457 20.26 -6.64 -0.45
N GLY A 458 20.56 -7.35 0.66
CA GLY A 458 21.25 -8.64 0.63
C GLY A 458 20.49 -9.67 -0.19
N GLY A 459 19.16 -9.74 -0.01
CA GLY A 459 18.31 -10.65 -0.77
C GLY A 459 18.31 -10.37 -2.28
N VAL A 460 18.19 -9.11 -2.68
CA VAL A 460 18.26 -8.76 -4.11
C VAL A 460 19.62 -9.10 -4.70
N ILE A 461 20.71 -8.83 -3.99
CA ILE A 461 22.05 -9.18 -4.46
C ILE A 461 22.22 -10.71 -4.50
N SER A 462 21.68 -11.45 -3.53
CA SER A 462 21.68 -12.92 -3.52
C SER A 462 20.96 -13.47 -4.76
N LEU A 463 19.76 -12.97 -5.09
CA LEU A 463 19.02 -13.38 -6.28
C LEU A 463 19.78 -13.11 -7.58
N VAL A 464 20.44 -11.95 -7.66
CA VAL A 464 21.27 -11.60 -8.83
C VAL A 464 22.50 -12.51 -8.90
N SER A 465 23.19 -12.77 -7.79
CA SER A 465 24.39 -13.63 -7.75
C SER A 465 24.07 -15.05 -8.19
N ALA A 466 22.97 -15.63 -7.71
CA ALA A 466 22.54 -16.95 -8.16
C ALA A 466 22.20 -16.98 -9.65
N SER A 467 21.60 -15.91 -10.17
CA SER A 467 21.30 -15.77 -11.60
C SER A 467 22.55 -15.63 -12.46
N LEU A 468 23.66 -15.16 -11.90
CA LEU A 468 24.97 -15.05 -12.53
C LEU A 468 25.86 -16.28 -12.30
N PHE A 469 25.28 -17.39 -11.84
CA PHE A 469 25.97 -18.66 -11.57
C PHE A 469 27.06 -18.58 -10.47
N VAL A 470 26.84 -17.74 -9.44
CA VAL A 470 27.72 -17.64 -8.26
C VAL A 470 26.90 -18.04 -7.01
N PRO A 471 26.56 -19.33 -6.84
CA PRO A 471 25.71 -19.80 -5.74
C PRO A 471 26.37 -19.62 -4.36
N GLU A 472 27.70 -19.70 -4.26
CA GLU A 472 28.42 -19.54 -3.00
C GLU A 472 28.24 -18.12 -2.42
N LEU A 473 28.26 -17.10 -3.27
CA LEU A 473 27.99 -15.72 -2.86
C LEU A 473 26.53 -15.55 -2.42
N SER A 474 25.61 -16.19 -3.14
CA SER A 474 24.19 -16.19 -2.78
C SER A 474 23.95 -16.82 -1.41
N GLU A 475 24.57 -17.97 -1.14
CA GLU A 475 24.50 -18.66 0.16
C GLU A 475 25.09 -17.81 1.29
N PHE A 476 26.24 -17.20 1.09
CA PHE A 476 26.84 -16.28 2.06
C PHE A 476 25.92 -15.09 2.41
N LEU A 477 25.28 -14.49 1.38
CA LEU A 477 24.36 -13.38 1.57
C LEU A 477 23.07 -13.82 2.28
N ASN A 478 22.58 -15.02 2.00
CA ASN A 478 21.42 -15.59 2.70
C ASN A 478 21.72 -15.79 4.20
N HIS A 479 22.87 -16.39 4.53
CA HIS A 479 23.29 -16.53 5.94
C HIS A 479 23.39 -15.18 6.66
N SER A 480 23.95 -14.18 5.97
CA SER A 480 24.04 -12.81 6.51
C SER A 480 22.64 -12.21 6.75
N ALA A 481 21.70 -12.42 5.82
CA ALA A 481 20.32 -11.95 5.96
C ALA A 481 19.60 -12.65 7.13
N TRP A 482 19.78 -13.97 7.30
CA TRP A 482 19.19 -14.69 8.44
C TRP A 482 19.72 -14.22 9.79
N ALA A 483 21.01 -13.88 9.88
CA ALA A 483 21.56 -13.30 11.09
C ALA A 483 20.91 -11.96 11.43
N VAL A 484 20.67 -11.11 10.43
CA VAL A 484 19.95 -9.83 10.60
C VAL A 484 18.48 -10.07 10.98
N ILE A 485 17.81 -11.03 10.34
CA ILE A 485 16.41 -11.39 10.66
C ILE A 485 16.32 -11.91 12.11
N HIS A 486 17.27 -12.72 12.56
CA HIS A 486 17.31 -13.18 13.95
C HIS A 486 17.42 -11.99 14.93
N LEU A 487 18.27 -11.02 14.63
CA LEU A 487 18.36 -9.79 15.42
C LEU A 487 17.03 -9.00 15.42
N MET A 488 16.34 -8.95 14.29
CA MET A 488 15.02 -8.32 14.18
C MET A 488 13.99 -9.05 15.04
N ASP A 489 13.94 -10.39 15.00
CA ASP A 489 13.01 -11.19 15.78
C ASP A 489 13.25 -11.02 17.28
N LEU A 490 14.51 -11.01 17.73
CA LEU A 490 14.86 -10.69 19.12
C LEU A 490 14.37 -9.31 19.55
N ALA A 491 14.54 -8.29 18.71
CA ALA A 491 14.06 -6.94 18.99
C ALA A 491 12.52 -6.90 19.14
N VAL A 492 11.80 -7.62 18.26
CA VAL A 492 10.33 -7.73 18.29
C VAL A 492 9.87 -8.46 19.55
N ILE A 493 10.50 -9.60 19.90
CA ILE A 493 10.19 -10.36 21.12
C ILE A 493 10.33 -9.49 22.37
N HIS A 494 11.45 -8.79 22.51
CA HIS A 494 11.68 -7.93 23.68
C HIS A 494 10.72 -6.74 23.70
N CYS A 495 10.46 -6.11 22.56
CA CYS A 495 9.52 -4.99 22.48
C CYS A 495 8.09 -5.42 22.82
N ALA A 496 7.65 -6.61 22.37
CA ALA A 496 6.32 -7.15 22.64
C ALA A 496 6.07 -7.37 24.16
N GLN A 497 7.14 -7.63 24.93
CA GLN A 497 7.06 -7.84 26.37
C GLN A 497 7.02 -6.54 27.19
N LEU A 498 7.37 -5.38 26.59
CA LEU A 498 7.36 -4.11 27.29
C LEU A 498 5.93 -3.63 27.57
N PRO A 499 5.62 -3.20 28.81
CA PRO A 499 4.31 -2.67 29.13
C PRO A 499 4.05 -1.36 28.36
N GLY A 500 2.84 -1.21 27.79
CA GLY A 500 2.45 -0.01 27.03
C GLY A 500 2.88 0.00 25.57
N THR A 501 3.49 -1.06 25.07
CA THR A 501 3.82 -1.18 23.63
C THR A 501 2.58 -1.15 22.76
N SER A 502 1.49 -1.81 23.19
CA SER A 502 0.18 -1.83 22.55
C SER A 502 -0.90 -1.49 23.58
N LEU A 503 -1.81 -0.60 23.21
CA LEU A 503 -2.94 -0.17 24.02
C LEU A 503 -4.24 -0.50 23.29
N PRO A 504 -5.20 -1.17 23.93
CA PRO A 504 -6.52 -1.41 23.32
C PRO A 504 -7.28 -0.09 23.16
N SER A 505 -7.98 0.08 22.05
CA SER A 505 -8.76 1.30 21.74
C SER A 505 -10.22 0.95 21.40
N MET A 506 -10.87 0.15 22.23
CA MET A 506 -12.26 -0.27 22.03
C MET A 506 -13.21 0.92 21.85
N GLY A 507 -14.14 0.81 20.90
CA GLY A 507 -15.19 1.81 20.67
C GLY A 507 -14.78 3.07 19.91
N PHE A 508 -13.60 3.09 19.30
CA PHE A 508 -13.15 4.21 18.48
C PHE A 508 -13.90 4.25 17.14
N SER A 509 -14.70 5.29 16.92
CA SER A 509 -15.54 5.39 15.72
C SER A 509 -14.72 5.66 14.45
N PRO A 510 -14.97 4.95 13.32
CA PRO A 510 -14.36 5.27 12.02
C PRO A 510 -14.61 6.72 11.57
N ILE A 511 -15.81 7.26 11.81
CA ILE A 511 -16.14 8.65 11.44
C ILE A 511 -15.25 9.64 12.18
N LEU A 512 -15.02 9.41 13.47
CA LEU A 512 -14.14 10.23 14.29
C LEU A 512 -12.70 10.17 13.78
N SER A 513 -12.22 9.00 13.39
CA SER A 513 -10.88 8.81 12.82
C SER A 513 -10.69 9.63 11.54
N TYR A 514 -11.65 9.59 10.62
CA TYR A 514 -11.61 10.40 9.41
C TYR A 514 -11.67 11.90 9.70
N ALA A 515 -12.47 12.32 10.71
CA ALA A 515 -12.53 13.72 11.14
C ALA A 515 -11.18 14.19 11.72
N ILE A 516 -10.54 13.39 12.56
CA ILE A 516 -9.20 13.68 13.11
C ILE A 516 -8.17 13.80 11.98
N LEU A 517 -8.13 12.85 11.05
CA LEU A 517 -7.22 12.89 9.91
C LEU A 517 -7.50 14.08 9.00
N GLY A 518 -8.76 14.38 8.71
CA GLY A 518 -9.14 15.56 7.93
C GLY A 518 -8.61 16.85 8.56
N ASN A 519 -8.84 17.05 9.84
CA ASN A 519 -8.33 18.20 10.59
C ASN A 519 -6.79 18.26 10.60
N TYR A 520 -6.13 17.10 10.76
CA TYR A 520 -4.68 16.99 10.69
C TYR A 520 -4.11 17.48 9.36
N TYR A 521 -4.66 17.02 8.22
CA TYR A 521 -4.18 17.45 6.91
C TYR A 521 -4.55 18.88 6.57
N VAL A 522 -5.72 19.37 6.99
CA VAL A 522 -6.08 20.79 6.88
C VAL A 522 -5.07 21.65 7.63
N LEU A 523 -4.71 21.27 8.86
CA LEU A 523 -3.68 21.95 9.64
C LEU A 523 -2.31 21.93 8.96
N LEU A 524 -1.87 20.78 8.44
CA LEU A 524 -0.61 20.65 7.73
C LEU A 524 -0.54 21.54 6.47
N LEU A 525 -1.61 21.53 5.66
CA LEU A 525 -1.70 22.37 4.48
C LEU A 525 -1.73 23.86 4.83
N TRP A 526 -2.39 24.22 5.95
CA TRP A 526 -2.39 25.59 6.45
C TRP A 526 -0.99 26.02 6.92
N LEU A 527 -0.27 25.17 7.66
CA LEU A 527 1.11 25.43 8.08
C LEU A 527 2.04 25.63 6.87
N HIS A 528 1.88 24.81 5.81
CA HIS A 528 2.66 24.97 4.58
C HIS A 528 2.41 26.28 3.82
N ARG A 529 1.21 26.85 3.97
CA ARG A 529 0.90 28.19 3.42
C ARG A 529 1.48 29.31 4.27
N HIS A 530 1.89 29.04 5.52
CA HIS A 530 2.45 29.99 6.47
C HIS A 530 3.82 29.53 6.98
N PRO A 531 4.87 29.52 6.13
CA PRO A 531 6.17 28.92 6.45
C PRO A 531 6.83 29.54 7.69
N GLN A 532 6.56 30.82 7.99
CA GLN A 532 7.05 31.47 9.21
C GLN A 532 6.58 30.79 10.51
N ARG A 533 5.42 30.09 10.46
CA ARG A 533 4.88 29.33 11.61
C ARG A 533 5.44 27.91 11.68
N LEU A 534 5.92 27.37 10.57
CA LEU A 534 6.65 26.11 10.52
C LEU A 534 8.01 26.19 11.23
N ASP A 535 8.69 27.34 11.13
CA ASP A 535 10.00 27.58 11.75
C ASP A 535 9.91 27.88 13.26
N SER A 536 8.72 28.16 13.78
CA SER A 536 8.45 28.46 15.18
C SER A 536 7.83 27.28 15.93
N ASN A 537 6.92 27.56 16.86
CA ASN A 537 6.23 26.54 17.67
C ASN A 537 5.08 25.81 16.95
N GLY A 538 4.80 26.13 15.67
CA GLY A 538 3.70 25.57 14.91
C GLY A 538 3.83 24.08 14.62
N LEU A 539 5.06 23.53 14.61
CA LEU A 539 5.29 22.09 14.43
C LEU A 539 4.78 21.21 15.57
N TRP A 540 4.48 21.80 16.75
CA TRP A 540 3.90 21.03 17.85
C TRP A 540 2.37 20.90 17.77
N LEU A 541 1.71 21.70 16.94
CA LEU A 541 0.24 21.68 16.79
C LEU A 541 -0.27 20.35 16.21
N PRO A 542 0.31 19.76 15.13
CA PRO A 542 -0.16 18.49 14.58
C PRO A 542 -0.10 17.30 15.57
N PRO A 543 1.02 17.07 16.30
CA PRO A 543 1.06 16.05 17.35
C PRO A 543 0.05 16.30 18.48
N LEU A 544 -0.08 17.55 18.95
CA LEU A 544 -1.03 17.90 20.01
C LEU A 544 -2.47 17.64 19.58
N LEU A 545 -2.83 17.94 18.32
CA LEU A 545 -4.15 17.67 17.78
C LEU A 545 -4.44 16.16 17.81
N ILE A 546 -3.56 15.31 17.30
CA ILE A 546 -3.79 13.87 17.21
C ILE A 546 -3.74 13.23 18.59
N ILE A 547 -2.65 13.44 19.34
CA ILE A 547 -2.46 12.80 20.64
C ILE A 547 -3.48 13.32 21.64
N GLY A 548 -3.76 14.62 21.63
CA GLY A 548 -4.76 15.23 22.53
C GLY A 548 -6.17 14.75 22.25
N THR A 549 -6.58 14.63 20.99
CA THR A 549 -7.92 14.10 20.65
C THR A 549 -8.04 12.61 20.98
N ILE A 550 -7.02 11.80 20.68
CA ILE A 550 -7.01 10.38 21.03
C ILE A 550 -7.06 10.20 22.55
N ALA A 551 -6.27 10.95 23.32
CA ALA A 551 -6.27 10.90 24.78
C ALA A 551 -7.64 11.33 25.36
N ALA A 552 -8.25 12.39 24.83
CA ALA A 552 -9.56 12.84 25.25
C ALA A 552 -10.64 11.77 24.99
N VAL A 553 -10.63 11.16 23.80
CA VAL A 553 -11.57 10.07 23.46
C VAL A 553 -11.35 8.85 24.35
N TYR A 554 -10.10 8.48 24.59
CA TYR A 554 -9.78 7.36 25.48
C TYR A 554 -10.27 7.59 26.90
N LEU A 555 -10.17 8.82 27.43
CA LEU A 555 -10.69 9.19 28.75
C LEU A 555 -12.21 9.21 28.83
N ILE A 556 -12.91 9.53 27.72
CA ILE A 556 -14.37 9.55 27.66
C ILE A 556 -14.94 8.12 27.55
N LEU A 557 -14.25 7.23 26.84
CA LEU A 557 -14.68 5.85 26.63
C LEU A 557 -14.31 4.90 27.79
N LYS A 558 -13.43 5.31 28.69
CA LYS A 558 -13.05 4.59 29.92
C LYS A 558 -13.98 4.94 31.08
#